data_cf015ad39f85cd023cda35815a8de9e6
#
_entry.id   cf015ad39f85cd023cda35815a8de9e6
#
_cell.length_a   1.000
_cell.length_b   1.000
_cell.length_c   1.000
_cell.angle_alpha   90.00
_cell.angle_beta   90.00
_cell.angle_gamma   90.00
#
_symmetry.space_group_name_H-M   'P 1'
#
loop_
_entity.id
_entity.type
_entity.pdbx_description
1 polymer ?
#
loop_
_entity_poly.entity_id
_entity_poly.type
_entity_poly.pdbx_seq_one_letter_code
_entity_poly.pdbx_strand_id
1 'polypeptide(L)'
;RHPDLHPVVIVDYLQILKPMRDNMTDKEAVTSSVAKLNELTEKFHAPVILISSFNRQNYDSPVSMQSFKESGEIEYYSDVLMGLQYQDGQKPDFEDTDPMTSRKIEAVILKNRNGVSRSKVGFDFYSAFNEFIPEISN
;
A
#
# COMPACT_ATOMS: atom_id res chain seq x y z
N ARG A 1 14.42 21.67 17.85
CA ARG A 1 13.02 21.16 17.86
C ARG A 1 12.14 22.20 17.18
N HIS A 2 11.38 21.80 16.20
CA HIS A 2 10.39 22.64 15.52
C HIS A 2 9.02 22.23 16.05
N PRO A 3 8.41 22.96 16.99
CA PRO A 3 7.16 22.58 17.66
C PRO A 3 5.97 22.49 16.71
N ASP A 4 6.05 23.14 15.55
CA ASP A 4 4.95 23.18 14.56
C ASP A 4 5.08 22.10 13.47
N LEU A 5 6.11 21.25 13.52
CA LEU A 5 6.32 20.17 12.56
C LEU A 5 5.81 18.84 13.11
N HIS A 6 4.90 18.22 12.40
CA HIS A 6 4.45 16.87 12.68
C HIS A 6 5.24 15.87 11.82
N PRO A 7 5.94 14.88 12.41
CA PRO A 7 6.65 13.87 11.64
C PRO A 7 5.67 12.97 10.90
N VAL A 8 6.06 12.53 9.70
CA VAL A 8 5.39 11.45 8.97
C VAL A 8 6.36 10.28 8.94
N VAL A 9 5.90 9.11 9.31
CA VAL A 9 6.71 7.88 9.28
C VAL A 9 6.36 7.09 8.03
N ILE A 10 7.36 6.75 7.23
CA ILE A 10 7.19 5.92 6.03
C ILE A 10 7.96 4.61 6.26
N VAL A 11 7.28 3.48 6.09
CA VAL A 11 7.86 2.14 6.21
C VAL A 11 7.78 1.45 4.86
N ASP A 12 8.90 1.26 4.21
CA ASP A 12 9.04 0.54 2.95
C ASP A 12 9.96 -0.67 3.19
N TYR A 13 9.39 -1.79 3.37
CA TYR A 13 8.00 -2.25 3.43
C TYR A 13 7.77 -3.14 4.68
N LEU A 14 6.53 -3.44 5.01
CA LEU A 14 6.13 -4.12 6.25
C LEU A 14 6.89 -5.44 6.49
N GLN A 15 7.02 -6.26 5.45
CA GLN A 15 7.59 -7.61 5.55
C GLN A 15 9.10 -7.64 5.79
N ILE A 16 9.81 -6.49 5.71
CA ILE A 16 11.24 -6.40 6.06
C ILE A 16 11.45 -6.17 7.56
N LEU A 17 10.40 -5.79 8.28
CA LEU A 17 10.49 -5.58 9.71
C LEU A 17 10.76 -6.92 10.40
N LYS A 18 11.81 -6.95 11.21
CA LYS A 18 12.20 -8.16 11.94
C LYS A 18 11.16 -8.53 12.99
N PRO A 19 10.88 -9.83 13.19
CA PRO A 19 10.08 -10.29 14.30
C PRO A 19 10.61 -9.77 15.64
N MET A 20 9.71 -9.44 16.55
CA MET A 20 10.10 -8.98 17.89
C MET A 20 10.63 -10.11 18.79
N ARG A 21 10.39 -11.38 18.39
CA ARG A 21 10.85 -12.59 19.09
C ARG A 21 11.25 -13.64 18.04
N ASP A 22 12.26 -14.44 18.35
CA ASP A 22 12.86 -15.40 17.41
C ASP A 22 11.93 -16.53 16.96
N ASN A 23 10.85 -16.81 17.67
CA ASN A 23 9.93 -17.94 17.40
C ASN A 23 8.57 -17.49 16.87
N MET A 24 8.46 -16.28 16.30
CA MET A 24 7.20 -15.81 15.70
C MET A 24 7.04 -16.35 14.27
N THR A 25 5.83 -16.74 13.93
CA THR A 25 5.44 -16.96 12.55
C THR A 25 5.40 -15.65 11.78
N ASP A 26 5.47 -15.69 10.44
CA ASP A 26 5.36 -14.50 9.59
C ASP A 26 4.10 -13.69 9.91
N LYS A 27 2.99 -14.37 10.15
CA LYS A 27 1.72 -13.75 10.53
C LYS A 27 1.81 -13.01 11.85
N GLU A 28 2.34 -13.64 12.89
CA GLU A 28 2.52 -13.03 14.20
C GLU A 28 3.48 -11.83 14.15
N ALA A 29 4.54 -11.91 13.33
CA ALA A 29 5.48 -10.83 13.11
C ALA A 29 4.80 -9.62 12.46
N VAL A 30 4.00 -9.83 11.42
CA VAL A 30 3.22 -8.79 10.75
C VAL A 30 2.21 -8.16 11.72
N THR A 31 1.43 -8.98 12.41
CA THR A 31 0.45 -8.54 13.42
C THR A 31 1.11 -7.65 14.48
N SER A 32 2.22 -8.12 15.06
CA SER A 32 2.96 -7.37 16.08
C SER A 32 3.53 -6.06 15.56
N SER A 33 4.06 -6.05 14.33
CA SER A 33 4.61 -4.85 13.70
C SER A 33 3.55 -3.80 13.43
N VAL A 34 2.41 -4.20 12.88
CA VAL A 34 1.28 -3.29 12.61
C VAL A 34 0.72 -2.70 13.90
N ALA A 35 0.52 -3.52 14.94
CA ALA A 35 0.06 -3.04 16.24
C ALA A 35 1.02 -2.01 16.85
N LYS A 36 2.34 -2.25 16.77
CA LYS A 36 3.35 -1.31 17.25
C LYS A 36 3.39 0.00 16.46
N LEU A 37 3.22 -0.05 15.17
CA LEU A 37 3.14 1.16 14.35
C LEU A 37 1.89 1.96 14.70
N ASN A 38 0.77 1.30 14.97
CA ASN A 38 -0.45 1.97 15.45
C ASN A 38 -0.24 2.64 16.81
N GLU A 39 0.42 1.97 17.79
CA GLU A 39 0.79 2.58 19.07
C GLU A 39 1.65 3.86 18.88
N LEU A 40 2.58 3.84 17.90
CA LEU A 40 3.39 5.03 17.58
C LEU A 40 2.53 6.18 17.03
N THR A 41 1.56 5.87 16.16
CA THR A 41 0.62 6.86 15.62
C THR A 41 -0.14 7.56 16.75
N GLU A 42 -0.68 6.79 17.68
CA GLU A 42 -1.43 7.32 18.83
C GLU A 42 -0.54 8.14 19.77
N LYS A 43 0.63 7.59 20.13
CA LYS A 43 1.53 8.19 21.11
C LYS A 43 2.17 9.50 20.63
N PHE A 44 2.49 9.58 19.36
CA PHE A 44 3.23 10.72 18.79
C PHE A 44 2.39 11.61 17.88
N HIS A 45 1.12 11.27 17.68
CA HIS A 45 0.23 11.94 16.73
C HIS A 45 0.88 12.10 15.34
N ALA A 46 1.61 11.06 14.93
CA ALA A 46 2.38 11.03 13.70
C ALA A 46 1.72 10.05 12.71
N PRO A 47 1.28 10.50 11.52
CA PRO A 47 0.76 9.59 10.52
C PRO A 47 1.84 8.61 10.05
N VAL A 48 1.44 7.35 9.85
CA VAL A 48 2.29 6.27 9.34
C VAL A 48 1.80 5.86 7.96
N ILE A 49 2.69 5.91 6.97
CA ILE A 49 2.48 5.34 5.65
C ILE A 49 3.22 4.00 5.62
N LEU A 50 2.47 2.93 5.49
CA LEU A 50 3.00 1.58 5.51
C LEU A 50 2.81 0.92 4.15
N ILE A 51 3.92 0.57 3.48
CA ILE A 51 3.91 -0.18 2.24
C ILE A 51 3.89 -1.66 2.57
N SER A 52 3.05 -2.43 1.88
CA SER A 52 2.93 -3.87 2.06
C SER A 52 2.84 -4.58 0.71
N SER A 53 3.52 -5.71 0.59
CA SER A 53 3.41 -6.57 -0.58
C SER A 53 2.08 -7.32 -0.59
N PHE A 54 1.54 -7.58 -1.77
CA PHE A 54 0.40 -8.46 -1.94
C PHE A 54 0.80 -9.94 -1.75
N ASN A 55 -0.18 -10.76 -1.40
CA ASN A 55 -0.05 -12.19 -1.46
C ASN A 55 0.12 -12.63 -2.93
N ARG A 56 1.12 -13.48 -3.21
CA ARG A 56 1.42 -13.96 -4.57
C ARG A 56 0.22 -14.61 -5.27
N GLN A 57 -0.66 -15.26 -4.52
CA GLN A 57 -1.89 -15.88 -5.06
C GLN A 57 -2.88 -14.87 -5.64
N ASN A 58 -2.76 -13.60 -5.27
CA ASN A 58 -3.66 -12.54 -5.69
C ASN A 58 -3.06 -11.59 -6.75
N TYR A 59 -1.86 -11.90 -7.27
CA TYR A 59 -1.19 -11.03 -8.25
C TYR A 59 -1.94 -10.88 -9.57
N ASP A 60 -2.72 -11.88 -9.94
CA ASP A 60 -3.48 -11.93 -11.19
C ASP A 60 -4.98 -11.63 -11.00
N SER A 61 -5.36 -11.21 -9.79
CA SER A 61 -6.74 -10.87 -9.45
C SER A 61 -6.86 -9.37 -9.14
N PRO A 62 -8.04 -8.78 -9.35
CA PRO A 62 -8.29 -7.41 -8.90
C PRO A 62 -7.98 -7.26 -7.42
N VAL A 63 -7.38 -6.12 -7.07
CA VAL A 63 -7.00 -5.86 -5.68
C VAL A 63 -8.23 -5.82 -4.77
N SER A 64 -8.11 -6.50 -3.65
CA SER A 64 -9.14 -6.61 -2.62
C SER A 64 -8.52 -6.55 -1.23
N MET A 65 -9.32 -6.52 -0.18
CA MET A 65 -8.84 -6.64 1.20
C MET A 65 -7.97 -7.90 1.38
N GLN A 66 -8.34 -9.01 0.76
CA GLN A 66 -7.65 -10.30 0.86
C GLN A 66 -6.31 -10.33 0.08
N SER A 67 -6.07 -9.33 -0.78
CA SER A 67 -4.81 -9.24 -1.54
C SER A 67 -3.60 -8.94 -0.66
N PHE A 68 -3.82 -8.32 0.49
CA PHE A 68 -2.74 -8.05 1.44
C PHE A 68 -2.36 -9.32 2.19
N LYS A 69 -1.08 -9.60 2.25
CA LYS A 69 -0.54 -10.72 3.02
C LYS A 69 -0.84 -10.49 4.50
N GLU A 70 -1.43 -11.48 5.17
CA GLU A 70 -1.84 -11.40 6.59
C GLU A 70 -2.91 -10.32 6.85
N SER A 71 -3.90 -10.26 5.97
CA SER A 71 -4.81 -9.12 5.75
C SER A 71 -5.65 -8.65 6.95
N GLY A 72 -6.01 -9.52 7.87
CA GLY A 72 -6.94 -9.15 8.95
C GLY A 72 -6.46 -7.99 9.82
N GLU A 73 -5.21 -8.02 10.22
CA GLU A 73 -4.63 -6.98 11.09
C GLU A 73 -4.34 -5.68 10.33
N ILE A 74 -3.87 -5.79 9.09
CA ILE A 74 -3.66 -4.62 8.22
C ILE A 74 -4.99 -3.91 8.00
N GLU A 75 -6.05 -4.66 7.71
CA GLU A 75 -7.40 -4.11 7.57
C GLU A 75 -7.89 -3.46 8.86
N TYR A 76 -7.70 -4.12 10.00
CA TYR A 76 -8.21 -3.64 11.28
C TYR A 76 -7.60 -2.30 11.68
N TYR A 77 -6.28 -2.19 11.66
CA TYR A 77 -5.54 -1.03 12.15
C TYR A 77 -5.49 0.15 11.16
N SER A 78 -5.57 -0.09 9.84
CA SER A 78 -5.49 1.00 8.87
C SER A 78 -6.71 1.92 8.91
N ASP A 79 -6.51 3.22 8.81
CA ASP A 79 -7.57 4.21 8.56
C ASP A 79 -7.90 4.28 7.07
N VAL A 80 -6.87 4.22 6.23
CA VAL A 80 -6.98 4.14 4.78
C VAL A 80 -6.21 2.92 4.30
N LEU A 81 -6.84 2.10 3.47
CA LEU A 81 -6.21 0.98 2.79
C LEU A 81 -6.35 1.18 1.29
N MET A 82 -5.23 1.21 0.61
CA MET A 82 -5.15 1.46 -0.82
C MET A 82 -4.27 0.40 -1.48
N GLY A 83 -4.69 -0.09 -2.63
CA GLY A 83 -3.88 -0.97 -3.47
C GLY A 83 -3.62 -0.36 -4.84
N LEU A 84 -2.44 -0.62 -5.39
CA LEU A 84 -2.07 -0.27 -6.76
C LEU A 84 -2.20 -1.51 -7.64
N GLN A 85 -2.84 -1.37 -8.79
CA GLN A 85 -2.96 -2.44 -9.78
C GLN A 85 -2.91 -1.89 -11.20
N TYR A 86 -2.69 -2.75 -12.18
CA TYR A 86 -2.93 -2.38 -13.57
C TYR A 86 -4.43 -2.23 -13.83
N GLN A 87 -4.82 -1.22 -14.61
CA GLN A 87 -6.20 -1.07 -15.05
C GLN A 87 -6.64 -2.32 -15.82
N ASP A 88 -7.90 -2.71 -15.62
CA ASP A 88 -8.52 -3.86 -16.31
C ASP A 88 -7.80 -5.21 -16.09
N GLY A 89 -6.92 -5.31 -15.08
CA GLY A 89 -6.16 -6.53 -14.77
C GLY A 89 -5.12 -6.90 -15.84
N GLN A 90 -4.88 -6.04 -16.81
CA GLN A 90 -3.94 -6.30 -17.89
C GLN A 90 -2.51 -5.98 -17.44
N LYS A 91 -1.75 -7.02 -17.13
CA LYS A 91 -0.29 -6.88 -17.00
C LYS A 91 0.31 -6.65 -18.38
N PRO A 92 1.13 -5.60 -18.56
CA PRO A 92 1.88 -5.45 -19.79
C PRO A 92 2.88 -6.61 -19.92
N ASP A 93 3.12 -7.04 -21.16
CA ASP A 93 4.26 -7.92 -21.41
C ASP A 93 5.54 -7.12 -21.19
N PHE A 94 6.29 -7.50 -20.15
CA PHE A 94 7.48 -6.74 -19.74
C PHE A 94 8.64 -6.85 -20.73
N GLU A 95 8.63 -7.86 -21.61
CA GLU A 95 9.69 -8.06 -22.60
C GLU A 95 9.57 -7.09 -23.78
N ASP A 96 8.35 -6.66 -24.11
CA ASP A 96 8.07 -5.82 -25.28
C ASP A 96 7.69 -4.36 -24.96
N THR A 97 7.72 -3.95 -23.68
CA THR A 97 7.24 -2.62 -23.30
C THR A 97 8.38 -1.60 -23.33
N ASP A 98 8.32 -0.66 -24.27
CA ASP A 98 9.17 0.53 -24.26
C ASP A 98 9.00 1.28 -22.93
N PRO A 99 10.08 1.53 -22.15
CA PRO A 99 10.02 2.26 -20.88
C PRO A 99 9.45 3.68 -20.99
N MET A 100 9.45 4.26 -22.19
CA MET A 100 8.87 5.57 -22.49
C MET A 100 7.36 5.52 -22.72
N THR A 101 6.80 4.33 -22.92
CA THR A 101 5.36 4.16 -23.07
C THR A 101 4.70 4.09 -21.69
N SER A 102 3.61 4.87 -21.52
CA SER A 102 2.86 4.85 -20.26
C SER A 102 2.15 3.51 -20.05
N ARG A 103 2.03 3.12 -18.80
CA ARG A 103 1.21 1.99 -18.35
C ARG A 103 0.03 2.50 -17.56
N LYS A 104 -1.15 1.98 -17.86
CA LYS A 104 -2.37 2.33 -17.14
C LYS A 104 -2.40 1.63 -15.78
N ILE A 105 -2.33 2.42 -14.72
CA ILE A 105 -2.36 1.95 -13.34
C ILE A 105 -3.52 2.63 -12.63
N GLU A 106 -4.15 1.93 -11.70
CA GLU A 106 -5.15 2.52 -10.82
C GLU A 106 -4.82 2.29 -9.34
N ALA A 107 -5.06 3.33 -8.54
CA ALA A 107 -5.11 3.22 -7.10
C ALA A 107 -6.56 2.92 -6.68
N VAL A 108 -6.75 1.84 -5.96
CA VAL A 108 -8.07 1.40 -5.47
C VAL A 108 -8.15 1.65 -3.98
N ILE A 109 -9.05 2.52 -3.56
CA ILE A 109 -9.31 2.79 -2.13
C ILE A 109 -10.23 1.71 -1.60
N LEU A 110 -9.67 0.71 -0.93
CA LEU A 110 -10.41 -0.42 -0.38
C LEU A 110 -11.11 -0.07 0.94
N LYS A 111 -10.45 0.72 1.77
CA LYS A 111 -10.99 1.23 3.02
C LYS A 111 -10.65 2.70 3.17
N ASN A 112 -11.60 3.48 3.67
CA ASN A 112 -11.36 4.85 4.10
C ASN A 112 -12.32 5.14 5.27
N ARG A 113 -11.77 5.25 6.48
CA ARG A 113 -12.56 5.41 7.71
C ARG A 113 -13.29 6.75 7.77
N ASN A 114 -12.70 7.78 7.15
CA ASN A 114 -13.19 9.15 7.21
C ASN A 114 -13.69 9.69 5.85
N GLY A 115 -13.87 8.83 4.84
CA GLY A 115 -14.27 9.26 3.52
C GLY A 115 -14.83 8.15 2.64
N VAL A 116 -14.86 8.39 1.34
CA VAL A 116 -15.39 7.42 0.36
C VAL A 116 -14.44 6.23 0.24
N SER A 117 -14.98 5.04 0.39
CA SER A 117 -14.30 3.78 0.07
C SER A 117 -14.74 3.23 -1.29
N ARG A 118 -14.02 2.27 -1.83
CA ARG A 118 -14.27 1.64 -3.13
C ARG A 118 -14.21 2.61 -4.31
N SER A 119 -13.47 3.70 -4.18
CA SER A 119 -13.14 4.61 -5.28
C SER A 119 -11.85 4.19 -5.96
N LYS A 120 -11.70 4.57 -7.22
CA LYS A 120 -10.52 4.32 -8.03
C LYS A 120 -10.00 5.62 -8.59
N VAL A 121 -8.68 5.74 -8.69
CA VAL A 121 -8.00 6.86 -9.34
C VAL A 121 -7.03 6.28 -10.36
N GLY A 122 -7.23 6.62 -11.64
CA GLY A 122 -6.37 6.19 -12.73
C GLY A 122 -5.12 7.06 -12.88
N PHE A 123 -4.04 6.43 -13.33
CA PHE A 123 -2.78 7.08 -13.62
C PHE A 123 -2.14 6.53 -14.89
N ASP A 124 -1.49 7.41 -15.64
CA ASP A 124 -0.45 7.05 -16.59
C ASP A 124 0.88 6.94 -15.84
N PHE A 125 1.47 5.76 -15.80
CA PHE A 125 2.75 5.50 -15.16
C PHE A 125 3.87 5.35 -16.20
N TYR A 126 4.86 6.21 -16.12
CA TYR A 126 6.06 6.19 -16.97
C TYR A 126 7.23 5.58 -16.20
N SER A 127 7.58 4.34 -16.50
CA SER A 127 8.62 3.61 -15.76
C SER A 127 10.03 4.19 -15.95
N ALA A 128 10.31 4.82 -17.10
CA ALA A 128 11.60 5.49 -17.35
C ALA A 128 11.89 6.64 -16.37
N PHE A 129 10.83 7.30 -15.89
CA PHE A 129 10.94 8.48 -15.01
C PHE A 129 10.43 8.20 -13.59
N ASN A 130 9.87 7.01 -13.34
CA ASN A 130 9.15 6.67 -12.12
C ASN A 130 8.05 7.69 -11.79
N GLU A 131 7.33 8.14 -12.82
CA GLU A 131 6.35 9.22 -12.75
C GLU A 131 4.92 8.69 -12.91
N PHE A 132 4.03 9.18 -12.04
CA PHE A 132 2.60 8.92 -12.07
C PHE A 132 1.86 10.20 -12.43
N ILE A 133 1.16 10.21 -13.56
CA ILE A 133 0.34 11.34 -14.00
C ILE A 133 -1.13 10.97 -13.79
N PRO A 134 -1.90 11.69 -12.95
CA PRO A 134 -3.30 11.38 -12.74
C PRO A 134 -4.12 11.52 -14.02
N GLU A 135 -5.02 10.59 -14.28
CA GLU A 135 -6.03 10.73 -15.32
C GLU A 135 -7.04 11.81 -14.90
N ILE A 136 -7.19 12.85 -15.72
CA ILE A 136 -8.19 13.89 -15.50
C ILE A 136 -9.53 13.32 -15.93
N SER A 137 -10.39 12.99 -14.97
CA SER A 137 -11.80 12.71 -15.27
C SER A 137 -12.49 14.02 -15.67
N ASN A 138 -12.88 14.13 -16.93
CA ASN A 138 -13.74 15.21 -17.41
C ASN A 138 -15.19 15.02 -16.94
#